data_5d145acadfaf7ac64b6f4ca2d035d2e9
#
_entry.id   5d145acadfaf7ac64b6f4ca2d035d2e9
#
_cell.length_a   1.000
_cell.length_b   1.000
_cell.length_c   1.000
_cell.angle_alpha   90.00
_cell.angle_beta   90.00
_cell.angle_gamma   90.00
#
_symmetry.space_group_name_H-M   'P 1'
#
loop_
_entity.id
_entity.type
_entity.pdbx_description
1 polymer ?
#
loop_
_entity_poly.entity_id
_entity_poly.type
_entity_poly.pdbx_seq_one_letter_code
_entity_poly.pdbx_strand_id
1 'polypeptide(L)'
;TLTTGDTGNDTVSGVISGPGNLAKAGSGTLTLSGINTYSGTTTISTGALTVSGLLGSGTHSADIINNSTLNYTSSSNQTLSGIISGTGLLTQNGSGTLTLSDLNTYTGTTTINSGTISISLDTGLGAAPGSATAGHLTLNGGTLQSTADFTLDANRGVALGSSHGTFNVDTGTTLTV
;
A
#
# COMPACT_ATOMS: atom_id res chain seq x y z
N THR A 1 -11.20 -19.31 3.54
CA THR A 1 -10.62 -18.46 2.46
C THR A 1 -11.69 -18.15 1.44
N LEU A 2 -11.85 -16.87 1.10
CA LEU A 2 -12.55 -16.42 -0.09
C LEU A 2 -11.52 -16.30 -1.20
N THR A 3 -11.75 -16.97 -2.33
CA THR A 3 -10.82 -16.93 -3.48
C THR A 3 -11.53 -16.33 -4.69
N THR A 4 -10.87 -15.37 -5.35
CA THR A 4 -11.28 -14.83 -6.64
C THR A 4 -10.21 -15.17 -7.66
N GLY A 5 -10.55 -15.81 -8.78
CA GLY A 5 -9.57 -16.45 -9.64
C GLY A 5 -9.80 -16.29 -11.15
N ASP A 6 -10.68 -15.40 -11.56
CA ASP A 6 -10.95 -15.19 -12.98
C ASP A 6 -10.03 -14.13 -13.63
N THR A 7 -10.23 -13.92 -14.93
CA THR A 7 -9.50 -12.91 -15.71
C THR A 7 -10.28 -11.59 -15.84
N GLY A 8 -11.51 -11.56 -15.32
CA GLY A 8 -12.40 -10.40 -15.35
C GLY A 8 -12.08 -9.39 -14.24
N ASN A 9 -12.72 -8.25 -14.31
CA ASN A 9 -12.68 -7.25 -13.24
C ASN A 9 -13.97 -7.34 -12.42
N ASP A 10 -13.80 -7.65 -11.14
CA ASP A 10 -14.91 -7.82 -10.21
C ASP A 10 -14.96 -6.70 -9.18
N THR A 11 -16.16 -6.40 -8.71
CA THR A 11 -16.36 -5.47 -7.59
C THR A 11 -17.22 -6.12 -6.51
N VAL A 12 -16.69 -6.14 -5.31
CA VAL A 12 -17.43 -6.49 -4.10
C VAL A 12 -17.77 -5.21 -3.37
N SER A 13 -19.05 -4.80 -3.45
CA SER A 13 -19.56 -3.60 -2.80
C SER A 13 -20.07 -3.87 -1.38
N GLY A 14 -20.37 -5.12 -1.07
CA GLY A 14 -20.75 -5.57 0.27
C GLY A 14 -19.58 -5.68 1.23
N VAL A 15 -19.89 -6.01 2.47
CA VAL A 15 -18.90 -6.25 3.52
C VAL A 15 -18.41 -7.70 3.44
N ILE A 16 -17.10 -7.88 3.33
CA ILE A 16 -16.45 -9.18 3.60
C ILE A 16 -16.07 -9.17 5.07
N SER A 17 -16.52 -10.17 5.84
CA SER A 17 -16.30 -10.25 7.28
C SER A 17 -15.88 -11.65 7.74
N GLY A 18 -15.47 -11.77 9.01
CA GLY A 18 -15.11 -13.02 9.64
C GLY A 18 -13.59 -13.28 9.69
N PRO A 19 -13.16 -14.41 10.28
CA PRO A 19 -11.74 -14.70 10.49
C PRO A 19 -11.04 -15.32 9.27
N GLY A 20 -11.72 -15.45 8.15
CA GLY A 20 -11.20 -16.11 6.95
C GLY A 20 -10.22 -15.22 6.18
N ASN A 21 -9.39 -15.88 5.35
CA ASN A 21 -8.43 -15.22 4.47
C ASN A 21 -9.09 -14.79 3.15
N LEU A 22 -8.53 -13.74 2.53
CA LEU A 22 -8.83 -13.34 1.17
C LEU A 22 -7.70 -13.75 0.23
N ALA A 23 -8.01 -14.45 -0.87
CA ALA A 23 -7.04 -14.80 -1.91
C ALA A 23 -7.47 -14.20 -3.24
N LYS A 24 -6.68 -13.28 -3.77
CA LYS A 24 -6.81 -12.75 -5.13
C LYS A 24 -5.85 -13.51 -6.04
N ALA A 25 -6.43 -14.34 -6.91
CA ALA A 25 -5.76 -15.03 -8.01
C ALA A 25 -6.39 -14.59 -9.34
N GLY A 26 -5.83 -15.04 -10.46
CA GLY A 26 -6.30 -14.59 -11.80
C GLY A 26 -5.77 -13.20 -12.18
N SER A 27 -5.76 -12.89 -13.47
CA SER A 27 -5.12 -11.68 -14.01
C SER A 27 -5.96 -10.42 -13.93
N GLY A 28 -7.26 -10.53 -13.64
CA GLY A 28 -8.17 -9.39 -13.52
C GLY A 28 -7.99 -8.59 -12.24
N THR A 29 -8.80 -7.57 -12.08
CA THR A 29 -8.83 -6.71 -10.88
C THR A 29 -9.99 -7.09 -9.97
N LEU A 30 -9.71 -7.32 -8.68
CA LEU A 30 -10.74 -7.35 -7.65
C LEU A 30 -10.82 -5.99 -6.97
N THR A 31 -11.98 -5.35 -7.00
CA THR A 31 -12.23 -4.09 -6.28
C THR A 31 -13.07 -4.35 -5.04
N LEU A 32 -12.55 -3.93 -3.88
CA LEU A 32 -13.26 -3.94 -2.60
C LEU A 32 -13.75 -2.52 -2.30
N SER A 33 -15.04 -2.26 -2.51
CA SER A 33 -15.61 -0.93 -2.30
C SER A 33 -16.41 -0.79 -1.00
N GLY A 34 -16.68 -1.90 -0.31
CA GLY A 34 -17.30 -1.91 1.01
C GLY A 34 -16.33 -1.66 2.16
N ILE A 35 -16.90 -1.55 3.37
CA ILE A 35 -16.12 -1.55 4.62
C ILE A 35 -15.90 -3.00 5.04
N ASN A 36 -14.76 -3.58 4.67
CA ASN A 36 -14.47 -4.99 4.90
C ASN A 36 -13.87 -5.21 6.29
N THR A 37 -14.40 -6.17 7.03
CA THR A 37 -14.01 -6.41 8.43
C THR A 37 -13.44 -7.82 8.66
N TYR A 38 -13.07 -8.52 7.60
CA TYR A 38 -12.37 -9.79 7.74
C TYR A 38 -11.00 -9.58 8.41
N SER A 39 -10.58 -10.55 9.23
CA SER A 39 -9.34 -10.45 10.03
C SER A 39 -8.24 -11.42 9.59
N GLY A 40 -8.48 -12.21 8.56
CA GLY A 40 -7.47 -13.11 8.01
C GLY A 40 -6.53 -12.44 7.02
N THR A 41 -5.46 -13.15 6.67
CA THR A 41 -4.44 -12.70 5.71
C THR A 41 -5.04 -12.45 4.32
N THR A 42 -4.56 -11.39 3.66
CA THR A 42 -4.84 -11.12 2.26
C THR A 42 -3.67 -11.59 1.39
N THR A 43 -3.92 -12.44 0.39
CA THR A 43 -2.89 -12.87 -0.57
C THR A 43 -3.26 -12.39 -1.97
N ILE A 44 -2.37 -11.66 -2.61
CA ILE A 44 -2.50 -11.21 -4.00
C ILE A 44 -1.44 -11.96 -4.81
N SER A 45 -1.86 -13.01 -5.52
CA SER A 45 -0.93 -13.85 -6.30
C SER A 45 -0.69 -13.28 -7.69
N THR A 46 -1.74 -12.80 -8.35
CA THR A 46 -1.70 -12.23 -9.72
C THR A 46 -2.80 -11.17 -9.89
N GLY A 47 -2.71 -10.36 -10.94
CA GLY A 47 -3.66 -9.29 -11.22
C GLY A 47 -3.57 -8.14 -10.22
N ALA A 48 -4.69 -7.53 -9.87
CA ALA A 48 -4.70 -6.41 -8.94
C ALA A 48 -5.79 -6.56 -7.86
N LEU A 49 -5.45 -6.17 -6.64
CA LEU A 49 -6.43 -5.87 -5.60
C LEU A 49 -6.54 -4.35 -5.49
N THR A 50 -7.73 -3.82 -5.74
CA THR A 50 -8.05 -2.39 -5.55
C THR A 50 -8.94 -2.23 -4.32
N VAL A 51 -8.48 -1.42 -3.37
CA VAL A 51 -9.27 -1.07 -2.18
C VAL A 51 -9.78 0.37 -2.35
N SER A 52 -11.07 0.51 -2.67
CA SER A 52 -11.74 1.80 -2.78
C SER A 52 -12.64 2.09 -1.57
N GLY A 53 -12.93 1.09 -0.76
CA GLY A 53 -13.56 1.19 0.56
C GLY A 53 -12.51 1.18 1.68
N LEU A 54 -12.76 0.37 2.72
CA LEU A 54 -11.86 0.21 3.87
C LEU A 54 -11.59 -1.26 4.18
N LEU A 55 -10.43 -1.53 4.77
CA LEU A 55 -10.11 -2.78 5.43
C LEU A 55 -10.09 -2.56 6.96
N GLY A 56 -10.68 -3.51 7.72
CA GLY A 56 -10.71 -3.46 9.18
C GLY A 56 -11.38 -2.20 9.75
N SER A 57 -12.39 -1.65 9.08
CA SER A 57 -13.04 -0.39 9.46
C SER A 57 -12.08 0.81 9.61
N GLY A 58 -11.00 0.82 8.82
CA GLY A 58 -9.99 1.89 8.82
C GLY A 58 -8.67 1.48 9.48
N THR A 59 -8.62 0.34 10.18
CA THR A 59 -7.37 -0.28 10.66
C THR A 59 -7.40 -1.76 10.36
N HIS A 60 -6.45 -2.26 9.56
CA HIS A 60 -6.32 -3.66 9.20
C HIS A 60 -4.99 -4.20 9.75
N SER A 61 -5.11 -5.15 10.68
CA SER A 61 -3.94 -5.70 11.39
C SER A 61 -3.46 -7.04 10.83
N ALA A 62 -4.18 -7.61 9.87
CA ALA A 62 -3.74 -8.84 9.24
C ALA A 62 -2.69 -8.57 8.15
N ASP A 63 -1.81 -9.54 7.95
CA ASP A 63 -0.76 -9.45 6.95
C ASP A 63 -1.30 -9.46 5.52
N ILE A 64 -0.56 -8.82 4.63
CA ILE A 64 -0.84 -8.80 3.20
C ILE A 64 0.36 -9.39 2.45
N ILE A 65 0.16 -10.52 1.77
CA ILE A 65 1.16 -11.10 0.87
C ILE A 65 0.87 -10.60 -0.54
N ASN A 66 1.62 -9.59 -0.97
CA ASN A 66 1.44 -8.96 -2.27
C ASN A 66 2.51 -9.41 -3.26
N ASN A 67 2.18 -10.31 -4.18
CA ASN A 67 3.07 -10.75 -5.26
C ASN A 67 2.70 -10.14 -6.62
N SER A 68 1.79 -9.15 -6.65
CA SER A 68 1.38 -8.51 -7.89
C SER A 68 1.09 -7.02 -7.68
N THR A 69 -0.17 -6.59 -7.59
CA THR A 69 -0.48 -5.16 -7.43
C THR A 69 -1.49 -4.95 -6.31
N LEU A 70 -1.11 -4.14 -5.32
CA LEU A 70 -2.01 -3.58 -4.32
C LEU A 70 -2.25 -2.11 -4.64
N ASN A 71 -3.48 -1.76 -4.97
CA ASN A 71 -3.87 -0.41 -5.35
C ASN A 71 -4.88 0.16 -4.34
N TYR A 72 -4.53 1.28 -3.74
CA TYR A 72 -5.39 2.00 -2.79
C TYR A 72 -6.01 3.20 -3.49
N THR A 73 -7.36 3.25 -3.57
CA THR A 73 -8.11 4.34 -4.24
C THR A 73 -9.11 5.01 -3.32
N SER A 74 -9.13 4.65 -2.03
CA SER A 74 -10.06 5.19 -1.05
C SER A 74 -9.78 6.67 -0.75
N SER A 75 -10.84 7.45 -0.58
CA SER A 75 -10.75 8.81 -0.03
C SER A 75 -10.72 8.85 1.50
N SER A 76 -10.96 7.72 2.14
CA SER A 76 -10.90 7.59 3.60
C SER A 76 -9.50 7.20 4.06
N ASN A 77 -9.15 7.60 5.28
CA ASN A 77 -7.89 7.21 5.89
C ASN A 77 -7.91 5.73 6.26
N GLN A 78 -6.78 5.07 6.05
CA GLN A 78 -6.57 3.65 6.32
C GLN A 78 -5.23 3.43 7.00
N THR A 79 -5.22 2.61 8.05
CA THR A 79 -3.98 2.08 8.64
C THR A 79 -3.84 0.61 8.28
N LEU A 80 -2.70 0.23 7.72
CA LEU A 80 -2.26 -1.14 7.58
C LEU A 80 -1.20 -1.39 8.65
N SER A 81 -1.57 -2.12 9.70
CA SER A 81 -0.70 -2.43 10.83
C SER A 81 -0.22 -3.88 10.84
N GLY A 82 -0.59 -4.67 9.84
CA GLY A 82 0.04 -5.96 9.52
C GLY A 82 1.17 -5.78 8.51
N ILE A 83 2.04 -6.78 8.42
CA ILE A 83 3.19 -6.77 7.50
C ILE A 83 2.70 -6.91 6.06
N ILE A 84 3.14 -6.00 5.18
CA ILE A 84 3.03 -6.18 3.74
C ILE A 84 4.33 -6.84 3.25
N SER A 85 4.21 -8.01 2.63
CA SER A 85 5.33 -8.80 2.10
C SER A 85 5.12 -9.15 0.63
N GLY A 86 6.11 -9.80 0.01
CA GLY A 86 6.05 -10.26 -1.38
C GLY A 86 6.78 -9.35 -2.35
N THR A 87 6.58 -9.55 -3.65
CA THR A 87 7.33 -8.87 -4.73
C THR A 87 6.51 -7.81 -5.46
N GLY A 88 5.26 -7.62 -5.06
CA GLY A 88 4.29 -6.78 -5.75
C GLY A 88 4.46 -5.28 -5.50
N LEU A 89 3.76 -4.52 -6.32
CA LEU A 89 3.74 -3.05 -6.30
C LEU A 89 2.71 -2.53 -5.31
N LEU A 90 3.00 -1.38 -4.69
CA LEU A 90 2.03 -0.61 -3.91
C LEU A 90 1.76 0.72 -4.59
N THR A 91 0.48 1.03 -4.84
CA THR A 91 0.09 2.30 -5.45
C THR A 91 -0.96 3.00 -4.58
N GLN A 92 -0.70 4.25 -4.22
CA GLN A 92 -1.66 5.15 -3.56
C GLN A 92 -2.23 6.10 -4.61
N ASN A 93 -3.51 5.91 -4.94
CA ASN A 93 -4.27 6.70 -5.92
C ASN A 93 -5.45 7.45 -5.27
N GLY A 94 -5.81 7.09 -4.04
CA GLY A 94 -6.90 7.73 -3.31
C GLY A 94 -6.47 9.03 -2.64
N SER A 95 -7.40 9.91 -2.35
CA SER A 95 -7.12 11.19 -1.67
C SER A 95 -6.94 11.05 -0.15
N GLY A 96 -7.25 9.89 0.42
CA GLY A 96 -7.06 9.62 1.84
C GLY A 96 -5.59 9.40 2.23
N THR A 97 -5.36 9.24 3.52
CA THR A 97 -4.04 8.86 4.06
C THR A 97 -3.97 7.35 4.25
N LEU A 98 -2.96 6.73 3.64
CA LEU A 98 -2.58 5.33 3.87
C LEU A 98 -1.40 5.30 4.85
N THR A 99 -1.65 4.89 6.09
CA THR A 99 -0.60 4.72 7.09
C THR A 99 -0.06 3.30 7.06
N LEU A 100 1.25 3.16 6.88
CA LEU A 100 1.97 1.89 6.91
C LEU A 100 2.78 1.85 8.20
N SER A 101 2.25 1.18 9.23
CA SER A 101 2.77 1.29 10.60
C SER A 101 3.65 0.12 11.04
N ASP A 102 3.89 -0.87 10.17
CA ASP A 102 4.74 -2.02 10.48
C ASP A 102 6.01 -2.07 9.62
N LEU A 103 6.91 -2.98 9.96
CA LEU A 103 8.14 -3.27 9.21
C LEU A 103 7.79 -4.09 7.96
N ASN A 104 7.45 -3.41 6.89
CA ASN A 104 7.09 -4.05 5.63
C ASN A 104 8.32 -4.64 4.93
N THR A 105 8.11 -5.74 4.21
CA THR A 105 9.20 -6.50 3.56
C THR A 105 8.96 -6.70 2.06
N TYR A 106 7.92 -6.10 1.49
CA TYR A 106 7.70 -6.19 0.04
C TYR A 106 8.86 -5.53 -0.73
N THR A 107 9.18 -6.06 -1.90
CA THR A 107 10.34 -5.63 -2.69
C THR A 107 9.96 -4.84 -3.96
N GLY A 108 8.68 -4.73 -4.25
CA GLY A 108 8.21 -3.94 -5.39
C GLY A 108 8.25 -2.43 -5.14
N THR A 109 8.03 -1.65 -6.18
CA THR A 109 8.04 -0.19 -6.10
C THR A 109 6.80 0.36 -5.41
N THR A 110 6.94 1.55 -4.82
CA THR A 110 5.82 2.32 -4.26
C THR A 110 5.60 3.58 -5.10
N THR A 111 4.34 3.80 -5.52
CA THR A 111 3.95 5.00 -6.27
C THR A 111 2.84 5.75 -5.53
N ILE A 112 2.99 7.06 -5.38
CA ILE A 112 2.01 7.93 -4.73
C ILE A 112 1.52 8.95 -5.77
N ASN A 113 0.35 8.66 -6.36
CA ASN A 113 -0.26 9.52 -7.38
C ASN A 113 -1.22 10.56 -6.78
N SER A 114 -1.73 10.31 -5.57
CA SER A 114 -2.67 11.21 -4.89
C SER A 114 -2.65 10.91 -3.39
N GLY A 115 -3.22 11.82 -2.57
CA GLY A 115 -3.30 11.65 -1.13
C GLY A 115 -1.94 11.50 -0.46
N THR A 116 -1.89 10.70 0.61
CA THR A 116 -0.70 10.59 1.45
C THR A 116 -0.37 9.13 1.75
N ILE A 117 0.91 8.75 1.67
CA ILE A 117 1.44 7.61 2.43
C ILE A 117 2.16 8.16 3.66
N SER A 118 1.79 7.68 4.84
CA SER A 118 2.36 8.10 6.13
C SER A 118 3.18 6.96 6.73
N ILE A 119 4.44 7.22 7.05
CA ILE A 119 5.38 6.25 7.62
C ILE A 119 6.22 6.88 8.74
N SER A 120 6.74 6.04 9.62
CA SER A 120 7.68 6.43 10.69
C SER A 120 9.09 5.87 10.52
N LEU A 121 9.31 5.03 9.50
CA LEU A 121 10.57 4.33 9.20
C LEU A 121 10.69 4.12 7.68
N ASP A 122 11.93 4.01 7.16
CA ASP A 122 12.17 3.64 5.76
C ASP A 122 11.52 2.31 5.37
N THR A 123 11.56 1.32 6.26
CA THR A 123 10.95 0.01 6.04
C THR A 123 9.42 0.04 5.97
N GLY A 124 8.76 1.15 6.33
CA GLY A 124 7.35 1.36 6.00
C GLY A 124 7.08 1.24 4.50
N LEU A 125 8.07 1.57 3.65
CA LEU A 125 8.03 1.43 2.20
C LEU A 125 8.56 0.07 1.69
N GLY A 126 8.56 -0.97 2.52
CA GLY A 126 9.10 -2.27 2.17
C GLY A 126 10.63 -2.36 2.28
N ALA A 127 11.19 -3.47 1.82
CA ALA A 127 12.62 -3.68 1.81
C ALA A 127 13.31 -2.71 0.83
N ALA A 128 14.43 -2.12 1.27
CA ALA A 128 15.27 -1.33 0.37
C ALA A 128 15.91 -2.23 -0.69
N PRO A 129 16.10 -1.74 -1.93
CA PRO A 129 16.80 -2.50 -2.97
C PRO A 129 18.26 -2.78 -2.59
N GLY A 130 18.79 -3.92 -3.02
CA GLY A 130 20.20 -4.28 -2.79
C GLY A 130 21.22 -3.42 -3.56
N SER A 131 20.74 -2.59 -4.49
CA SER A 131 21.54 -1.63 -5.28
C SER A 131 20.67 -0.43 -5.63
N ALA A 132 21.31 0.70 -5.94
CA ALA A 132 20.60 1.93 -6.27
C ALA A 132 19.61 1.72 -7.43
N THR A 133 18.32 1.91 -7.14
CA THR A 133 17.22 1.65 -8.06
C THR A 133 16.41 2.93 -8.24
N ALA A 134 16.54 3.56 -9.40
CA ALA A 134 15.80 4.77 -9.74
C ALA A 134 14.28 4.48 -9.70
N GLY A 135 13.52 5.37 -9.04
CA GLY A 135 12.06 5.28 -9.01
C GLY A 135 11.51 4.13 -8.17
N HIS A 136 12.30 3.57 -7.26
CA HIS A 136 11.75 2.60 -6.29
C HIS A 136 10.65 3.25 -5.43
N LEU A 137 10.77 4.54 -5.16
CA LEU A 137 9.70 5.40 -4.69
C LEU A 137 9.39 6.45 -5.76
N THR A 138 8.14 6.55 -6.21
CA THR A 138 7.69 7.57 -7.17
C THR A 138 6.63 8.46 -6.53
N LEU A 139 6.86 9.78 -6.55
CA LEU A 139 5.88 10.79 -6.17
C LEU A 139 5.35 11.45 -7.45
N ASN A 140 4.05 11.34 -7.73
CA ASN A 140 3.42 11.86 -8.95
C ASN A 140 2.09 12.57 -8.63
N GLY A 141 2.13 13.54 -7.72
CA GLY A 141 0.95 14.29 -7.26
C GLY A 141 0.60 14.01 -5.79
N GLY A 142 1.11 12.94 -5.20
CA GLY A 142 0.87 12.59 -3.81
C GLY A 142 1.96 13.04 -2.86
N THR A 143 1.78 12.72 -1.59
CA THR A 143 2.63 13.12 -0.47
C THR A 143 3.21 11.89 0.24
N LEU A 144 4.51 11.88 0.50
CA LEU A 144 5.10 11.03 1.53
C LEU A 144 5.21 11.82 2.83
N GLN A 145 4.53 11.38 3.89
CA GLN A 145 4.62 11.95 5.22
C GLN A 145 5.58 11.15 6.10
N SER A 146 6.53 11.86 6.72
CA SER A 146 7.41 11.35 7.76
C SER A 146 6.89 11.76 9.13
N THR A 147 6.57 10.80 10.00
CA THR A 147 6.06 11.04 11.35
C THR A 147 7.12 10.86 12.45
N ALA A 148 8.35 10.52 12.08
CA ALA A 148 9.48 10.33 12.97
C ALA A 148 10.80 10.64 12.26
N ASP A 149 11.91 10.66 13.01
CA ASP A 149 13.26 10.80 12.45
C ASP A 149 13.66 9.52 11.73
N PHE A 150 13.97 9.59 10.45
CA PHE A 150 14.60 8.50 9.71
C PHE A 150 15.30 8.98 8.44
N THR A 151 16.14 8.09 7.90
CA THR A 151 16.78 8.28 6.60
C THR A 151 16.19 7.30 5.60
N LEU A 152 15.81 7.75 4.41
CA LEU A 152 15.51 6.86 3.29
C LEU A 152 16.80 6.14 2.88
N ASP A 153 16.72 4.84 2.64
CA ASP A 153 17.87 4.06 2.19
C ASP A 153 18.41 4.61 0.87
N ALA A 154 19.72 4.76 0.76
CA ALA A 154 20.38 5.35 -0.41
C ALA A 154 20.14 4.58 -1.72
N ASN A 155 19.77 3.31 -1.64
CA ASN A 155 19.42 2.50 -2.81
C ASN A 155 17.95 2.71 -3.24
N ARG A 156 17.14 3.34 -2.41
CA ARG A 156 15.75 3.68 -2.70
C ARG A 156 15.68 4.99 -3.47
N GLY A 157 15.96 4.94 -4.77
CA GLY A 157 15.88 6.14 -5.62
C GLY A 157 14.48 6.71 -5.66
N VAL A 158 14.38 8.03 -5.49
CA VAL A 158 13.14 8.79 -5.56
C VAL A 158 12.97 9.37 -6.96
N ALA A 159 11.83 9.12 -7.59
CA ALA A 159 11.45 9.75 -8.85
C ALA A 159 10.29 10.74 -8.64
N LEU A 160 10.34 11.86 -9.32
CA LEU A 160 9.24 12.81 -9.39
C LEU A 160 8.53 12.66 -10.74
N GLY A 161 7.23 12.35 -10.70
CA GLY A 161 6.38 12.32 -11.87
C GLY A 161 6.01 13.73 -12.37
N SER A 162 5.26 13.79 -13.46
CA SER A 162 4.84 15.06 -14.09
C SER A 162 3.92 15.92 -13.20
N SER A 163 3.24 15.31 -12.26
CA SER A 163 2.34 16.00 -11.31
C SER A 163 3.05 16.43 -10.02
N HIS A 164 4.39 16.40 -10.02
CA HIS A 164 5.21 16.70 -8.85
C HIS A 164 4.98 15.73 -7.69
N GLY A 165 5.45 16.07 -6.49
CA GLY A 165 5.25 15.31 -5.27
C GLY A 165 5.69 16.11 -4.06
N THR A 166 5.26 15.70 -2.89
CA THR A 166 5.53 16.40 -1.64
C THR A 166 6.17 15.45 -0.63
N PHE A 167 7.22 15.91 0.05
CA PHE A 167 7.63 15.39 1.34
C PHE A 167 7.02 16.27 2.44
N ASN A 168 6.21 15.67 3.30
CA ASN A 168 5.66 16.32 4.48
C ASN A 168 6.37 15.74 5.72
N VAL A 169 7.17 16.56 6.38
CA VAL A 169 7.92 16.16 7.58
C VAL A 169 7.24 16.77 8.78
N ASP A 170 6.82 15.93 9.72
CA ASP A 170 6.12 16.40 10.92
C ASP A 170 7.01 17.30 11.78
N THR A 171 6.39 18.27 12.45
CA THR A 171 7.12 19.23 13.29
C THR A 171 7.97 18.54 14.34
N GLY A 172 9.25 18.90 14.40
CA GLY A 172 10.21 18.35 15.35
C GLY A 172 10.86 17.03 14.91
N THR A 173 10.59 16.58 13.67
CA THR A 173 11.24 15.39 13.08
C THR A 173 12.13 15.75 11.90
N THR A 174 12.96 14.81 11.49
CA THR A 174 13.90 14.95 10.38
C THR A 174 13.75 13.78 9.41
N LEU A 175 13.55 14.08 8.13
CA LEU A 175 13.66 13.13 7.04
C LEU A 175 14.93 13.44 6.23
N THR A 176 15.84 12.46 6.12
CA THR A 176 16.99 12.53 5.21
C THR A 176 16.69 11.71 3.96
N VAL A 177 16.96 12.28 2.77
CA VAL A 177 16.72 11.67 1.47
C VAL A 177 18.02 11.54 0.69
#